data_11cc5b7f6b68fe6adeeb122d9f5c44c8
#
_entry.id   11cc5b7f6b68fe6adeeb122d9f5c44c8
#
_cell.length_a   1.000
_cell.length_b   1.000
_cell.length_c   1.000
_cell.angle_alpha   90.00
_cell.angle_beta   90.00
_cell.angle_gamma   90.00
#
_symmetry.space_group_name_H-M   'P 1'
#
loop_
_entity.id
_entity.type
_entity.pdbx_description
1 polymer ?
#
loop_
_entity_poly.entity_id
_entity_poly.type
_entity_poly.pdbx_seq_one_letter_code
_entity_poly.pdbx_strand_id
1 'polypeptide(L)'
;SDYNTIKKFILNNFSEEIKDIIEKKNYIDYKSFLQEYTQAKYKERPIYVLIKEEGPEHSKIFTVDVKINNKTYGTGTGKTKKEAEQNAAEKALVKLNII
;
A
#
# COMPACT_ATOMS: atom_id res chain seq x y z
N SER A 1 8.87 19.21 -0.97
CA SER A 1 8.19 19.18 -1.19
C SER A 1 7.48 18.89 -1.45
N ASP A 2 7.37 18.97 -1.43
CA ASP A 2 6.43 18.88 -1.70
C ASP A 2 6.12 18.15 -1.96
N TYR A 3 6.34 17.63 -1.90
CA TYR A 3 5.87 17.17 -2.26
C TYR A 3 5.91 16.59 -2.63
N ASN A 4 6.57 16.47 -2.76
CA ASN A 4 6.39 16.30 -3.18
C ASN A 4 5.64 16.27 -3.22
N THR A 5 5.38 16.48 -2.93
CA THR A 5 4.45 16.68 -2.80
C THR A 5 3.46 16.30 -2.90
N ILE A 6 2.95 16.01 -3.11
CA ILE A 6 2.35 15.49 -3.03
C ILE A 6 2.54 15.03 -2.97
N LYS A 7 3.50 14.94 -3.25
CA LYS A 7 3.92 14.57 -3.20
C LYS A 7 4.42 14.73 -2.79
N LYS A 8 4.66 15.22 -2.44
CA LYS A 8 4.85 15.57 -1.86
C LYS A 8 4.22 16.19 -1.44
N PHE A 9 3.52 16.58 -1.78
CA PHE A 9 2.74 17.04 -1.41
C PHE A 9 2.12 17.05 -0.65
N ILE A 10 2.06 17.73 -1.22
CA ILE A 10 1.39 17.21 -0.21
C ILE A 10 2.20 16.53 0.77
N LEU A 11 3.22 16.10 0.45
CA LEU A 11 3.88 15.17 1.23
C LEU A 11 4.71 15.71 2.34
N ASN A 12 5.19 16.90 2.31
CA ASN A 12 6.08 17.29 3.34
C ASN A 12 5.43 17.59 4.65
N ASN A 13 4.46 18.42 4.69
CA ASN A 13 3.74 18.66 5.91
C ASN A 13 2.94 17.48 6.31
N PHE A 14 2.43 16.83 5.31
CA PHE A 14 1.69 15.65 5.45
C PHE A 14 2.49 14.59 6.15
N SER A 15 3.77 14.49 5.89
CA SER A 15 4.53 13.40 6.43
C SER A 15 4.78 13.50 7.91
N GLU A 16 4.84 14.67 8.49
CA GLU A 16 5.01 14.76 9.91
C GLU A 16 3.77 14.36 10.67
N GLU A 17 2.62 14.77 10.19
CA GLU A 17 1.39 14.36 10.81
C GLU A 17 1.16 12.88 10.69
N ILE A 18 1.50 12.35 9.55
CA ILE A 18 1.34 10.93 9.31
C ILE A 18 2.25 10.12 10.20
N LYS A 19 3.45 10.58 10.43
CA LYS A 19 4.35 9.89 11.31
C LYS A 19 3.80 9.79 12.72
N ASP A 20 3.21 10.86 13.22
CA ASP A 20 2.60 10.82 14.52
C ASP A 20 1.49 9.81 14.60
N ILE A 21 0.67 9.79 13.57
CA ILE A 21 -0.45 8.86 13.51
C ILE A 21 0.05 7.43 13.48
N ILE A 22 1.07 7.19 12.70
CA ILE A 22 1.64 5.86 12.60
C ILE A 22 2.17 5.40 13.92
N GLU A 23 2.91 6.23 14.60
CA GLU A 23 3.49 5.86 15.88
C GLU A 23 2.42 5.56 16.89
N LYS A 24 1.35 6.31 16.86
CA LYS A 24 0.28 6.09 17.81
C LYS A 24 -0.55 4.88 17.49
N LYS A 25 -0.87 4.70 16.22
CA LYS A 25 -1.74 3.63 15.79
C LYS A 25 -1.01 2.45 15.24
N ASN A 26 0.26 2.60 15.05
CA ASN A 26 1.10 1.52 14.56
C ASN A 26 0.82 1.12 13.13
N TYR A 27 0.26 2.04 12.33
CA TYR A 27 0.03 1.66 10.94
C TYR A 27 -0.52 2.80 10.09
N ILE A 28 -0.28 2.70 8.77
CA ILE A 28 -0.88 3.57 7.77
C ILE A 28 -1.76 2.71 6.90
N ASP A 29 -2.89 3.25 6.47
CA ASP A 29 -3.77 2.52 5.57
C ASP A 29 -3.38 2.78 4.12
N TYR A 30 -2.37 2.07 3.66
CA TYR A 30 -1.88 2.21 2.29
C TYR A 30 -2.92 1.78 1.27
N LYS A 31 -3.75 0.82 1.63
CA LYS A 31 -4.79 0.33 0.71
C LYS A 31 -5.77 1.43 0.36
N SER A 32 -6.23 2.17 1.37
CA SER A 32 -7.16 3.26 1.13
C SER A 32 -6.54 4.37 0.31
N PHE A 33 -5.31 4.69 0.62
CA PHE A 33 -4.58 5.71 -0.10
C PHE A 33 -4.44 5.34 -1.58
N LEU A 34 -4.04 4.11 -1.82
CA LEU A 34 -3.88 3.63 -3.18
C LEU A 34 -5.21 3.60 -3.93
N GLN A 35 -6.27 3.18 -3.26
CA GLN A 35 -7.58 3.14 -3.89
C GLN A 35 -8.05 4.53 -4.32
N GLU A 36 -7.85 5.52 -3.47
CA GLU A 36 -8.23 6.89 -3.81
C GLU A 36 -7.45 7.36 -5.03
N TYR A 37 -6.18 7.07 -5.06
CA TYR A 37 -5.35 7.47 -6.17
C TYR A 37 -5.78 6.81 -7.48
N THR A 38 -5.99 5.49 -7.46
CA THR A 38 -6.32 4.78 -8.69
C THR A 38 -7.72 5.12 -9.17
N GLN A 39 -8.67 5.37 -8.26
CA GLN A 39 -10.00 5.81 -8.65
C GLN A 39 -9.94 7.16 -9.33
N ALA A 40 -9.15 8.08 -8.79
CA ALA A 40 -9.06 9.41 -9.35
C ALA A 40 -8.35 9.41 -10.70
N LYS A 41 -7.29 8.64 -10.82
CA LYS A 41 -6.45 8.69 -12.00
C LYS A 41 -6.89 7.72 -13.09
N TYR A 42 -7.21 6.49 -12.71
CA TYR A 42 -7.50 5.44 -13.68
C TYR A 42 -8.97 5.03 -13.70
N LYS A 43 -9.76 5.54 -12.76
CA LYS A 43 -11.18 5.18 -12.64
C LYS A 43 -11.35 3.70 -12.37
N GLU A 44 -10.39 3.12 -11.67
CA GLU A 44 -10.40 1.70 -11.34
C GLU A 44 -9.93 1.47 -9.93
N ARG A 45 -10.37 0.36 -9.35
CA ARG A 45 -9.90 -0.05 -8.05
C ARG A 45 -8.72 -0.99 -8.20
N PRO A 46 -7.78 -0.96 -7.25
CA PRO A 46 -6.71 -1.96 -7.26
C PRO A 46 -7.30 -3.32 -6.92
N ILE A 47 -6.74 -4.35 -7.50
CA ILE A 47 -7.17 -5.72 -7.25
C ILE A 47 -6.05 -6.45 -6.56
N TYR A 48 -6.35 -7.13 -5.44
CA TYR A 48 -5.36 -7.86 -4.66
C TYR A 48 -5.53 -9.35 -4.91
N VAL A 49 -4.44 -10.01 -5.26
CA VAL A 49 -4.46 -11.42 -5.61
C VAL A 49 -3.53 -12.17 -4.68
N LEU A 50 -4.06 -13.18 -3.98
CA LEU A 50 -3.23 -14.01 -3.12
C LEU A 50 -2.41 -14.92 -4.01
N ILE A 51 -1.07 -14.79 -3.94
CA ILE A 51 -0.18 -15.55 -4.77
C ILE A 51 0.23 -16.82 -4.07
N LYS A 52 0.46 -16.76 -2.76
CA LYS A 52 1.03 -17.88 -2.06
C LYS A 52 0.77 -17.80 -0.56
N GLU A 53 0.65 -18.95 0.06
CA GLU A 53 0.61 -19.10 1.51
C GLU A 53 1.65 -20.12 1.87
N GLU A 54 2.50 -19.80 2.82
CA GLU A 54 3.57 -20.71 3.22
C GLU A 54 3.66 -20.80 4.72
N GLY A 55 4.14 -21.97 5.20
CA GLY A 55 4.38 -22.14 6.63
C GLY A 55 3.25 -22.89 7.31
N PRO A 56 3.47 -23.27 8.58
CA PRO A 56 2.46 -24.01 9.31
C PRO A 56 1.29 -23.12 9.68
N GLU A 57 0.22 -23.75 10.08
CA GLU A 57 -1.03 -23.09 10.38
C GLU A 57 -0.88 -21.93 11.34
N HIS A 58 -0.03 -22.06 12.32
CA HIS A 58 0.14 -21.04 13.35
C HIS A 58 1.22 -20.01 13.00
N SER A 59 1.77 -20.11 11.79
CA SER A 59 2.87 -19.22 11.43
C SER A 59 2.94 -19.08 9.92
N LYS A 60 1.81 -18.76 9.29
CA LYS A 60 1.76 -18.62 7.84
C LYS A 60 2.27 -17.27 7.38
N ILE A 61 2.84 -17.28 6.20
CA ILE A 61 3.22 -16.04 5.52
C ILE A 61 2.43 -16.00 4.22
N PHE A 62 1.73 -14.90 4.03
CA PHE A 62 0.91 -14.69 2.83
C PHE A 62 1.64 -13.75 1.88
N THR A 63 1.57 -14.04 0.60
CA THR A 63 2.14 -13.18 -0.43
C THR A 63 1.01 -12.72 -1.33
N VAL A 64 0.90 -11.42 -1.54
CA VAL A 64 -0.19 -10.82 -2.30
C VAL A 64 0.38 -9.86 -3.33
N ASP A 65 -0.16 -9.92 -4.55
CA ASP A 65 0.12 -8.93 -5.58
C ASP A 65 -1.01 -7.93 -5.61
N VAL A 66 -0.69 -6.67 -5.90
CA VAL A 66 -1.73 -5.70 -6.20
C VAL A 66 -1.63 -5.33 -7.66
N LYS A 67 -2.76 -5.38 -8.36
CA LYS A 67 -2.83 -5.10 -9.79
C LYS A 67 -3.71 -3.91 -10.04
N ILE A 68 -3.29 -3.09 -10.99
CA ILE A 68 -4.07 -1.96 -11.46
C ILE A 68 -4.11 -2.11 -12.97
N ASN A 69 -5.30 -2.19 -13.53
CA ASN A 69 -5.47 -2.32 -14.97
C ASN A 69 -4.77 -3.57 -15.50
N ASN A 70 -4.88 -4.67 -14.77
CA ASN A 70 -4.28 -5.96 -15.11
C ASN A 70 -2.77 -5.99 -15.09
N LYS A 71 -2.16 -5.02 -14.41
CA LYS A 71 -0.72 -4.94 -14.33
C LYS A 71 -0.30 -4.93 -12.88
N THR A 72 0.69 -5.74 -12.54
CA THR A 72 1.15 -5.83 -11.16
C THR A 72 2.01 -4.62 -10.82
N TYR A 73 1.63 -3.92 -9.76
CA TYR A 73 2.34 -2.75 -9.31
C TYR A 73 3.07 -2.95 -7.99
N GLY A 74 2.77 -4.01 -7.28
CA GLY A 74 3.47 -4.27 -6.03
C GLY A 74 3.17 -5.67 -5.53
N THR A 75 4.11 -6.19 -4.74
CA THR A 75 3.97 -7.48 -4.10
C THR A 75 4.32 -7.30 -2.64
N GLY A 76 3.48 -7.80 -1.76
CA GLY A 76 3.71 -7.67 -0.33
C GLY A 76 3.52 -9.00 0.37
N THR A 77 4.19 -9.13 1.51
CA THR A 77 4.05 -10.32 2.34
C THR A 77 3.64 -9.89 3.74
N GLY A 78 3.05 -10.80 4.48
CA GLY A 78 2.65 -10.51 5.84
C GLY A 78 2.14 -11.74 6.53
N LYS A 79 1.92 -11.63 7.82
CA LYS A 79 1.42 -12.74 8.63
C LYS A 79 -0.07 -12.90 8.49
N THR A 80 -0.75 -11.93 7.93
CA THR A 80 -2.16 -12.02 7.60
C THR A 80 -2.33 -11.53 6.18
N LYS A 81 -3.47 -11.86 5.57
CA LYS A 81 -3.76 -11.36 4.24
C LYS A 81 -3.83 -9.85 4.23
N LYS A 82 -4.44 -9.28 5.28
CA LYS A 82 -4.56 -7.84 5.38
C LYS A 82 -3.20 -7.17 5.42
N GLU A 83 -2.29 -7.72 6.20
CA GLU A 83 -0.95 -7.18 6.30
C GLU A 83 -0.23 -7.28 4.95
N ALA A 84 -0.37 -8.43 4.27
CA ALA A 84 0.26 -8.61 2.97
C ALA A 84 -0.30 -7.62 1.96
N GLU A 85 -1.60 -7.38 1.99
CA GLU A 85 -2.22 -6.42 1.08
C GLU A 85 -1.74 -5.00 1.36
N GLN A 86 -1.62 -4.62 2.63
CA GLN A 86 -1.10 -3.30 2.98
C GLN A 86 0.33 -3.13 2.48
N ASN A 87 1.13 -4.16 2.63
CA ASN A 87 2.51 -4.10 2.16
C ASN A 87 2.58 -4.04 0.64
N ALA A 88 1.69 -4.75 -0.04
CA ALA A 88 1.62 -4.69 -1.50
C ALA A 88 1.23 -3.29 -1.95
N ALA A 89 0.26 -2.68 -1.27
CA ALA A 89 -0.18 -1.33 -1.61
C ALA A 89 0.95 -0.32 -1.42
N GLU A 90 1.72 -0.48 -0.35
CA GLU A 90 2.85 0.39 -0.11
C GLU A 90 3.85 0.31 -1.26
N LYS A 91 4.16 -0.90 -1.71
CA LYS A 91 5.08 -1.09 -2.82
C LYS A 91 4.54 -0.45 -4.11
N ALA A 92 3.24 -0.57 -4.33
CA ALA A 92 2.63 0.05 -5.50
C ALA A 92 2.75 1.57 -5.45
N LEU A 93 2.55 2.15 -4.28
CA LEU A 93 2.67 3.59 -4.13
C LEU A 93 4.09 4.07 -4.40
N VAL A 94 5.07 3.29 -3.97
CA VAL A 94 6.46 3.60 -4.26
C VAL A 94 6.73 3.53 -5.76
N LYS A 95 6.23 2.48 -6.39
CA LYS A 95 6.42 2.31 -7.83
C LYS A 95 5.78 3.44 -8.63
N LEU A 96 4.67 3.96 -8.14
CA LEU A 96 3.97 5.05 -8.81
C LEU A 96 4.55 6.42 -8.44
N ASN A 97 5.58 6.43 -7.63
CA ASN A 97 6.24 7.66 -7.16
C ASN A 97 5.33 8.56 -6.36
N ILE A 98 4.44 7.95 -5.59
CA ILE A 98 3.53 8.71 -4.74
C ILE A 98 4.11 8.87 -3.35
N ILE A 99 4.83 7.89 -2.88
CA ILE A 99 5.50 7.96 -1.58
C ILE A 99 6.94 7.53 -1.69
#